data_17fc73cd7ef582300688ff5b473786e2
#
_entry.id   17fc73cd7ef582300688ff5b473786e2
#
_cell.length_a   1.000
_cell.length_b   1.000
_cell.length_c   1.000
_cell.angle_alpha   90.00
_cell.angle_beta   90.00
_cell.angle_gamma   90.00
#
_symmetry.space_group_name_H-M   'P 1'
#
loop_
_entity.id
_entity.type
_entity.pdbx_description
1 polymer ?
#
loop_
_entity_poly.entity_id
_entity_poly.type
_entity_poly.pdbx_seq_one_letter_code
_entity_poly.pdbx_strand_id
1 'polypeptide(L)'
;MCIRDSLTIMGLVFFFSGLGFKISLVPFHFWTADTYQGAPTPVTGYLSVVSKGAAAFALMAILVKVFAPMSEYWEYLMYIVIVLTITVANLFALRQKELKRFMAFSSISQAGYIMLAVIGGSAMGLASLMYYVLIYVAANMAVFTIINVVETRGGGNTKMNCYDGFYETNPKLSFLMTLALFSLAGIPPFAGMFCKFFVFMAAAKGGSTLAYAVVFIALLNTVPSLYYYLKIVKCMYINKTDQPLPTFKSDCNTRLALALCTAGVLLFGVCSCIYDWLAQAAGM
;
A
#
# COMPACT_ATOMS: atom_id res chain seq x y z
N MET A 1 12.76 31.81 -20.03
CA MET A 1 12.53 30.37 -20.11
C MET A 1 12.96 29.86 -21.46
N CYS A 2 13.98 29.02 -21.52
CA CYS A 2 14.55 28.55 -22.78
C CYS A 2 13.65 27.46 -23.39
N ILE A 3 13.60 27.32 -24.73
CA ILE A 3 12.84 26.27 -25.42
C ILE A 3 13.20 24.88 -24.85
N ARG A 4 14.45 24.68 -24.50
CA ARG A 4 14.98 23.46 -23.90
C ARG A 4 14.30 23.18 -22.53
N ASP A 5 14.07 24.20 -21.71
CA ASP A 5 13.42 24.05 -20.39
C ASP A 5 11.96 23.66 -20.54
N SER A 6 11.25 24.25 -21.50
CA SER A 6 9.86 23.92 -21.81
C SER A 6 9.69 22.46 -22.27
N LEU A 7 10.61 21.97 -23.13
CA LEU A 7 10.60 20.57 -23.56
C LEU A 7 10.89 19.61 -22.39
N THR A 8 11.79 19.97 -21.50
CA THR A 8 12.13 19.15 -20.33
C THR A 8 10.95 19.09 -19.34
N ILE A 9 10.27 20.22 -19.09
CA ILE A 9 9.04 20.24 -18.26
C ILE A 9 7.95 19.37 -18.89
N MET A 10 7.74 19.46 -20.19
CA MET A 10 6.77 18.64 -20.90
C MET A 10 7.12 17.15 -20.77
N GLY A 11 8.40 16.78 -20.91
CA GLY A 11 8.88 15.43 -20.67
C GLY A 11 8.60 14.95 -19.24
N LEU A 12 8.86 15.78 -18.22
CA LEU A 12 8.54 15.49 -16.83
C LEU A 12 7.04 15.19 -16.64
N VAL A 13 6.16 16.04 -17.20
CA VAL A 13 4.71 15.86 -17.08
C VAL A 13 4.25 14.54 -17.71
N PHE A 14 4.75 14.18 -18.89
CA PHE A 14 4.39 12.91 -19.53
C PHE A 14 4.89 11.69 -18.75
N PHE A 15 6.14 11.69 -18.31
CA PHE A 15 6.67 10.60 -17.48
C PHE A 15 5.92 10.47 -16.16
N PHE A 16 5.68 11.59 -15.50
CA PHE A 16 4.95 11.62 -14.25
C PHE A 16 3.50 11.11 -14.42
N SER A 17 2.82 11.50 -15.49
CA SER A 17 1.46 11.03 -15.79
C SER A 17 1.43 9.54 -16.06
N GLY A 18 2.36 9.00 -16.86
CA GLY A 18 2.44 7.59 -17.21
C GLY A 18 2.76 6.71 -15.99
N LEU A 19 3.77 7.07 -15.19
CA LEU A 19 4.11 6.34 -13.98
C LEU A 19 3.08 6.56 -12.88
N GLY A 20 2.52 7.76 -12.75
CA GLY A 20 1.42 8.07 -11.85
C GLY A 20 0.17 7.24 -12.13
N PHE A 21 -0.16 7.03 -13.40
CA PHE A 21 -1.20 6.08 -13.81
C PHE A 21 -0.86 4.66 -13.35
N LYS A 22 0.36 4.18 -13.59
CA LYS A 22 0.81 2.84 -13.23
C LYS A 22 0.78 2.61 -11.72
N ILE A 23 1.18 3.61 -10.93
CA ILE A 23 1.16 3.57 -9.45
C ILE A 23 -0.25 3.81 -8.91
N SER A 24 -1.14 4.37 -9.72
CA SER A 24 -2.50 4.79 -9.35
C SER A 24 -2.54 6.03 -8.45
N LEU A 25 -1.70 7.01 -8.71
CA LEU A 25 -1.74 8.30 -8.00
C LEU A 25 -2.95 9.13 -8.47
N VAL A 26 -3.50 9.94 -7.58
CA VAL A 26 -4.55 10.91 -7.96
C VAL A 26 -3.90 12.03 -8.79
N PRO A 27 -4.48 12.40 -9.94
CA PRO A 27 -5.82 12.06 -10.47
C PRO A 27 -5.90 10.79 -11.34
N PHE A 28 -4.83 10.08 -11.58
CA PHE A 28 -4.71 8.96 -12.53
C PHE A 28 -5.22 7.61 -11.99
N HIS A 29 -5.96 7.58 -10.88
CA HIS A 29 -6.31 6.38 -10.11
C HIS A 29 -7.61 5.68 -10.53
N PHE A 30 -8.45 6.29 -11.38
CA PHE A 30 -9.82 5.84 -11.65
C PHE A 30 -9.92 4.38 -12.15
N TRP A 31 -8.97 3.93 -12.95
CA TRP A 31 -8.94 2.58 -13.50
C TRP A 31 -8.79 1.48 -12.44
N THR A 32 -8.17 1.78 -11.30
CA THR A 32 -7.69 0.79 -10.34
C THR A 32 -8.83 0.06 -9.64
N ALA A 33 -9.86 0.76 -9.21
CA ALA A 33 -10.97 0.18 -8.47
C ALA A 33 -11.77 -0.82 -9.33
N ASP A 34 -12.05 -0.45 -10.56
CA ASP A 34 -12.85 -1.27 -11.50
C ASP A 34 -12.03 -2.47 -12.00
N THR A 35 -10.75 -2.26 -12.31
CA THR A 35 -9.83 -3.35 -12.70
C THR A 35 -9.65 -4.36 -11.56
N TYR A 36 -9.46 -3.92 -10.31
CA TYR A 36 -9.28 -4.83 -9.19
C TYR A 36 -10.54 -5.63 -8.87
N GLN A 37 -11.71 -5.03 -9.05
CA GLN A 37 -12.98 -5.71 -8.84
C GLN A 37 -13.23 -6.77 -9.93
N GLY A 38 -12.96 -6.45 -11.20
CA GLY A 38 -13.25 -7.32 -12.35
C GLY A 38 -12.19 -8.38 -12.64
N ALA A 39 -10.93 -8.16 -12.24
CA ALA A 39 -9.84 -9.11 -12.51
C ALA A 39 -9.89 -10.31 -11.56
N PRO A 40 -9.35 -11.47 -11.99
CA PRO A 40 -9.10 -12.60 -11.10
C PRO A 40 -8.23 -12.19 -9.91
N THR A 41 -8.55 -12.66 -8.70
CA THR A 41 -7.88 -12.23 -7.46
C THR A 41 -6.36 -12.39 -7.44
N PRO A 42 -5.75 -13.46 -8.01
CA PRO A 42 -4.29 -13.56 -8.12
C PRO A 42 -3.68 -12.45 -8.99
N VAL A 43 -4.35 -12.08 -10.09
CA VAL A 43 -3.90 -10.98 -10.97
C VAL A 43 -4.00 -9.65 -10.24
N THR A 44 -5.10 -9.44 -9.51
CA THR A 44 -5.27 -8.23 -8.68
C THR A 44 -4.15 -8.11 -7.62
N GLY A 45 -3.81 -9.21 -6.95
CA GLY A 45 -2.68 -9.25 -6.00
C GLY A 45 -1.37 -8.82 -6.66
N TYR A 46 -1.04 -9.39 -7.82
CA TYR A 46 0.15 -9.02 -8.59
C TYR A 46 0.17 -7.54 -8.97
N LEU A 47 -0.93 -7.03 -9.53
CA LEU A 47 -1.05 -5.63 -9.95
C LEU A 47 -0.91 -4.66 -8.77
N SER A 48 -1.46 -5.03 -7.61
CA SER A 48 -1.44 -4.16 -6.43
C SER A 48 -0.06 -3.99 -5.81
N VAL A 49 0.82 -4.97 -5.99
CA VAL A 49 2.10 -5.06 -5.28
C VAL A 49 3.27 -4.90 -6.23
N VAL A 50 3.47 -5.89 -7.12
CA VAL A 50 4.67 -5.97 -7.96
C VAL A 50 4.71 -4.82 -8.96
N SER A 51 3.60 -4.61 -9.67
CA SER A 51 3.50 -3.57 -10.67
C SER A 51 3.68 -2.16 -10.08
N LYS A 52 3.06 -1.89 -8.91
CA LYS A 52 3.18 -0.58 -8.25
C LYS A 52 4.56 -0.38 -7.63
N GLY A 53 5.11 -1.39 -6.98
CA GLY A 53 6.44 -1.33 -6.40
C GLY A 53 7.50 -1.02 -7.45
N ALA A 54 7.50 -1.75 -8.56
CA ALA A 54 8.42 -1.52 -9.67
C ALA A 54 8.28 -0.10 -10.24
N ALA A 55 7.04 0.38 -10.43
CA ALA A 55 6.80 1.73 -10.93
C ALA A 55 7.23 2.82 -9.94
N ALA A 56 7.12 2.58 -8.62
CA ALA A 56 7.59 3.51 -7.60
C ALA A 56 9.13 3.66 -7.61
N PHE A 57 9.86 2.55 -7.75
CA PHE A 57 11.32 2.60 -7.94
C PHE A 57 11.72 3.32 -9.22
N ALA A 58 11.02 3.03 -10.32
CA ALA A 58 11.27 3.71 -11.59
C ALA A 58 11.04 5.22 -11.49
N LEU A 59 9.92 5.64 -10.87
CA LEU A 59 9.61 7.05 -10.67
C LEU A 59 10.68 7.74 -9.81
N MET A 60 11.07 7.14 -8.69
CA MET A 60 12.13 7.68 -7.85
C MET A 60 13.45 7.83 -8.62
N ALA A 61 13.86 6.78 -9.34
CA ALA A 61 15.11 6.81 -10.10
C ALA A 61 15.11 7.89 -11.20
N ILE A 62 13.99 8.06 -11.90
CA ILE A 62 13.84 9.06 -12.96
C ILE A 62 13.84 10.47 -12.36
N LEU A 63 13.08 10.72 -11.29
CA LEU A 63 13.03 12.05 -10.66
C LEU A 63 14.38 12.46 -10.09
N VAL A 64 15.07 11.56 -9.38
CA VAL A 64 16.35 11.87 -8.72
C VAL A 64 17.53 11.93 -9.67
N LYS A 65 17.54 11.09 -10.76
CA LYS A 65 18.70 11.04 -11.68
C LYS A 65 18.51 11.88 -12.94
N VAL A 66 17.32 11.85 -13.53
CA VAL A 66 17.08 12.53 -14.83
C VAL A 66 16.56 13.95 -14.60
N PHE A 67 15.60 14.12 -13.69
CA PHE A 67 15.00 15.41 -13.39
C PHE A 67 15.57 16.10 -12.13
N ALA A 68 16.77 15.71 -11.68
CA ALA A 68 17.46 16.36 -10.57
C ALA A 68 17.58 17.88 -10.71
N PRO A 69 17.90 18.45 -11.89
CA PRO A 69 17.98 19.91 -12.07
C PRO A 69 16.64 20.63 -11.91
N MET A 70 15.54 19.89 -11.89
CA MET A 70 14.18 20.42 -11.79
C MET A 70 13.50 20.01 -10.48
N SER A 71 14.28 19.70 -9.43
CA SER A 71 13.78 19.22 -8.13
C SER A 71 12.72 20.15 -7.54
N GLU A 72 12.90 21.46 -7.59
CA GLU A 72 11.91 22.42 -7.09
C GLU A 72 10.51 22.23 -7.70
N TYR A 73 10.42 21.96 -9.01
CA TYR A 73 9.12 21.82 -9.69
C TYR A 73 8.45 20.48 -9.37
N TRP A 74 9.17 19.36 -9.44
CA TRP A 74 8.55 18.06 -9.23
C TRP A 74 8.30 17.79 -7.74
N GLU A 75 9.06 18.38 -6.80
CA GLU A 75 8.78 18.27 -5.37
C GLU A 75 7.44 18.90 -5.00
N TYR A 76 7.15 20.11 -5.47
CA TYR A 76 5.84 20.75 -5.27
C TYR A 76 4.70 19.92 -5.83
N LEU A 77 4.88 19.38 -7.05
CA LEU A 77 3.90 18.49 -7.66
C LEU A 77 3.67 17.24 -6.80
N MET A 78 4.74 16.65 -6.30
CA MET A 78 4.68 15.46 -5.43
C MET A 78 3.93 15.75 -4.12
N TYR A 79 4.17 16.89 -3.47
CA TYR A 79 3.45 17.27 -2.25
C TYR A 79 1.93 17.29 -2.48
N ILE A 80 1.48 17.93 -3.54
CA ILE A 80 0.06 18.03 -3.89
C ILE A 80 -0.51 16.63 -4.20
N VAL A 81 0.17 15.87 -5.04
CA VAL A 81 -0.30 14.53 -5.47
C VAL A 81 -0.36 13.55 -4.31
N ILE A 82 0.60 13.57 -3.39
CA ILE A 82 0.63 12.70 -2.20
C ILE A 82 -0.57 13.00 -1.30
N VAL A 83 -0.78 14.28 -0.95
CA VAL A 83 -1.89 14.68 -0.09
C VAL A 83 -3.23 14.30 -0.70
N LEU A 84 -3.42 14.59 -1.98
CA LEU A 84 -4.65 14.22 -2.69
C LEU A 84 -4.82 12.70 -2.74
N THR A 85 -3.77 11.95 -3.04
CA THR A 85 -3.82 10.49 -3.18
C THR A 85 -4.23 9.84 -1.85
N ILE A 86 -3.58 10.19 -0.75
CA ILE A 86 -3.87 9.60 0.56
C ILE A 86 -5.28 9.98 1.01
N THR A 87 -5.66 11.26 0.89
CA THR A 87 -6.95 11.75 1.38
C THR A 87 -8.12 11.20 0.57
N VAL A 88 -8.06 11.32 -0.76
CA VAL A 88 -9.12 10.83 -1.65
C VAL A 88 -9.30 9.33 -1.52
N ALA A 89 -8.20 8.56 -1.53
CA ALA A 89 -8.27 7.11 -1.40
C ALA A 89 -8.88 6.67 -0.07
N ASN A 90 -8.51 7.30 1.05
CA ASN A 90 -9.07 6.98 2.36
C ASN A 90 -10.57 7.29 2.43
N LEU A 91 -11.02 8.44 1.91
CA LEU A 91 -12.43 8.80 1.88
C LEU A 91 -13.27 7.81 1.06
N PHE A 92 -12.76 7.39 -0.11
CA PHE A 92 -13.45 6.41 -0.94
C PHE A 92 -13.43 5.00 -0.32
N ALA A 93 -12.34 4.59 0.33
CA ALA A 93 -12.22 3.30 1.02
C ALA A 93 -13.32 3.11 2.07
N LEU A 94 -13.66 4.16 2.84
CA LEU A 94 -14.67 4.13 3.90
C LEU A 94 -16.06 3.70 3.40
N ARG A 95 -16.40 4.01 2.16
CA ARG A 95 -17.73 3.79 1.56
C ARG A 95 -17.84 2.46 0.81
N GLN A 96 -16.76 1.73 0.64
CA GLN A 96 -16.78 0.48 -0.13
C GLN A 96 -17.50 -0.64 0.62
N LYS A 97 -18.23 -1.47 -0.14
CA LYS A 97 -18.93 -2.67 0.34
C LYS A 97 -18.32 -3.96 -0.24
N GLU A 98 -17.62 -3.85 -1.37
CA GLU A 98 -16.89 -4.93 -2.03
C GLU A 98 -15.45 -4.97 -1.54
N LEU A 99 -14.97 -6.14 -1.07
CA LEU A 99 -13.64 -6.24 -0.45
C LEU A 99 -12.51 -6.01 -1.45
N LYS A 100 -12.64 -6.49 -2.70
CA LYS A 100 -11.63 -6.26 -3.74
C LYS A 100 -11.53 -4.78 -4.11
N ARG A 101 -12.68 -4.11 -4.24
CA ARG A 101 -12.74 -2.67 -4.52
C ARG A 101 -12.21 -1.84 -3.33
N PHE A 102 -12.49 -2.28 -2.12
CA PHE A 102 -11.90 -1.71 -0.90
C PHE A 102 -10.38 -1.82 -0.91
N MET A 103 -9.84 -3.01 -1.21
CA MET A 103 -8.39 -3.23 -1.30
C MET A 103 -7.74 -2.39 -2.41
N ALA A 104 -8.49 -2.05 -3.48
CA ALA A 104 -8.02 -1.12 -4.50
C ALA A 104 -7.79 0.29 -3.92
N PHE A 105 -8.75 0.86 -3.19
CA PHE A 105 -8.58 2.17 -2.56
C PHE A 105 -7.55 2.15 -1.44
N SER A 106 -7.48 1.08 -0.66
CA SER A 106 -6.40 0.84 0.28
C SER A 106 -5.03 0.88 -0.42
N SER A 107 -4.89 0.20 -1.55
CA SER A 107 -3.67 0.16 -2.37
C SER A 107 -3.30 1.55 -2.95
N ILE A 108 -4.28 2.38 -3.31
CA ILE A 108 -4.05 3.77 -3.74
C ILE A 108 -3.52 4.61 -2.56
N SER A 109 -4.13 4.48 -1.38
CA SER A 109 -3.64 5.15 -0.18
C SER A 109 -2.22 4.75 0.19
N GLN A 110 -1.91 3.44 0.15
CA GLN A 110 -0.55 2.93 0.42
C GLN A 110 0.46 3.46 -0.62
N ALA A 111 0.06 3.59 -1.90
CA ALA A 111 0.90 4.21 -2.91
C ALA A 111 1.25 5.67 -2.57
N GLY A 112 0.30 6.43 -2.04
CA GLY A 112 0.55 7.78 -1.54
C GLY A 112 1.58 7.83 -0.41
N TYR A 113 1.51 6.88 0.55
CA TYR A 113 2.53 6.77 1.61
C TYR A 113 3.90 6.36 1.05
N ILE A 114 3.95 5.44 0.08
CA ILE A 114 5.20 5.04 -0.60
C ILE A 114 5.86 6.25 -1.27
N MET A 115 5.08 7.15 -1.85
CA MET A 115 5.61 8.34 -2.53
C MET A 115 6.24 9.36 -1.58
N LEU A 116 5.92 9.35 -0.28
CA LEU A 116 6.64 10.17 0.71
C LEU A 116 8.15 9.84 0.76
N ALA A 117 8.53 8.60 0.48
CA ALA A 117 9.94 8.20 0.40
C ALA A 117 10.70 8.90 -0.76
N VAL A 118 9.99 9.35 -1.79
CA VAL A 118 10.58 10.03 -2.95
C VAL A 118 10.91 11.49 -2.65
N ILE A 119 10.16 12.10 -1.70
CA ILE A 119 10.41 13.48 -1.28
C ILE A 119 11.78 13.57 -0.60
N GLY A 120 12.59 14.51 -1.04
CA GLY A 120 13.92 14.72 -0.50
C GLY A 120 15.03 13.91 -1.16
N GLY A 121 14.73 13.01 -2.11
CA GLY A 121 15.67 12.34 -3.02
C GLY A 121 16.90 11.68 -2.38
N SER A 122 16.82 11.33 -1.09
CA SER A 122 17.96 10.90 -0.29
C SER A 122 18.14 9.37 -0.30
N ALA A 123 19.35 8.90 0.07
CA ALA A 123 19.63 7.48 0.31
C ALA A 123 18.66 6.89 1.36
N MET A 124 18.31 7.67 2.40
CA MET A 124 17.30 7.29 3.38
C MET A 124 15.92 7.10 2.76
N GLY A 125 15.54 7.94 1.78
CA GLY A 125 14.31 7.77 1.01
C GLY A 125 14.30 6.45 0.24
N LEU A 126 15.41 6.11 -0.43
CA LEU A 126 15.55 4.84 -1.16
C LEU A 126 15.46 3.63 -0.24
N ALA A 127 16.16 3.65 0.91
CA ALA A 127 16.09 2.58 1.91
C ALA A 127 14.67 2.41 2.45
N SER A 128 13.99 3.51 2.77
CA SER A 128 12.61 3.51 3.25
C SER A 128 11.63 3.00 2.20
N LEU A 129 11.83 3.34 0.93
CA LEU A 129 11.06 2.82 -0.19
C LEU A 129 11.21 1.31 -0.32
N MET A 130 12.45 0.80 -0.30
CA MET A 130 12.74 -0.64 -0.38
C MET A 130 12.06 -1.40 0.77
N TYR A 131 12.22 -0.90 1.99
CA TYR A 131 11.64 -1.52 3.18
C TYR A 131 10.11 -1.51 3.14
N TYR A 132 9.51 -0.39 2.73
CA TYR A 132 8.06 -0.27 2.60
C TYR A 132 7.49 -1.25 1.58
N VAL A 133 8.06 -1.30 0.38
CA VAL A 133 7.61 -2.20 -0.67
C VAL A 133 7.71 -3.66 -0.22
N LEU A 134 8.79 -4.05 0.45
CA LEU A 134 8.99 -5.42 0.96
C LEU A 134 7.87 -5.84 1.91
N ILE A 135 7.55 -4.98 2.89
CA ILE A 135 6.49 -5.24 3.87
C ILE A 135 5.11 -5.23 3.22
N TYR A 136 4.89 -4.28 2.31
CA TYR A 136 3.64 -4.17 1.57
C TYR A 136 3.37 -5.42 0.72
N VAL A 137 4.41 -5.98 0.08
CA VAL A 137 4.31 -7.27 -0.62
C VAL A 137 3.79 -8.35 0.31
N ALA A 138 4.44 -8.55 1.46
CA ALA A 138 4.08 -9.61 2.39
C ALA A 138 2.65 -9.45 2.93
N ALA A 139 2.30 -8.27 3.43
CA ALA A 139 0.98 -8.03 4.02
C ALA A 139 -0.15 -8.10 2.99
N ASN A 140 0.04 -7.47 1.83
CA ASN A 140 -1.02 -7.37 0.83
C ASN A 140 -1.27 -8.71 0.11
N MET A 141 -0.20 -9.47 -0.17
CA MET A 141 -0.34 -10.82 -0.74
C MET A 141 -1.02 -11.78 0.23
N ALA A 142 -0.79 -11.67 1.55
CA ALA A 142 -1.54 -12.44 2.53
C ALA A 142 -3.05 -12.17 2.43
N VAL A 143 -3.46 -10.90 2.39
CA VAL A 143 -4.87 -10.51 2.26
C VAL A 143 -5.47 -11.04 0.95
N PHE A 144 -4.83 -10.83 -0.21
CA PHE A 144 -5.35 -11.31 -1.48
C PHE A 144 -5.39 -12.84 -1.59
N THR A 145 -4.44 -13.55 -0.95
CA THR A 145 -4.49 -15.01 -0.89
C THR A 145 -5.72 -15.49 -0.13
N ILE A 146 -6.08 -14.86 0.98
CA ILE A 146 -7.30 -15.20 1.73
C ILE A 146 -8.55 -14.85 0.95
N ILE A 147 -8.59 -13.66 0.31
CA ILE A 147 -9.70 -13.27 -0.57
C ILE A 147 -9.88 -14.30 -1.69
N ASN A 148 -8.80 -14.76 -2.31
CA ASN A 148 -8.84 -15.77 -3.36
C ASN A 148 -9.42 -17.12 -2.86
N VAL A 149 -9.06 -17.57 -1.64
CA VAL A 149 -9.63 -18.77 -1.04
C VAL A 149 -11.13 -18.61 -0.81
N VAL A 150 -11.57 -17.46 -0.29
CA VAL A 150 -12.99 -17.18 -0.05
C VAL A 150 -13.76 -17.06 -1.36
N GLU A 151 -13.23 -16.36 -2.35
CA GLU A 151 -13.85 -16.20 -3.66
C GLU A 151 -14.04 -17.54 -4.38
N THR A 152 -12.97 -18.35 -4.46
CA THR A 152 -13.01 -19.63 -5.20
C THR A 152 -13.84 -20.71 -4.53
N ARG A 153 -13.93 -20.72 -3.20
CA ARG A 153 -14.62 -21.76 -2.44
C ARG A 153 -15.92 -21.29 -1.77
N GLY A 154 -16.14 -19.98 -1.70
CA GLY A 154 -17.35 -19.35 -1.14
C GLY A 154 -18.37 -18.90 -2.19
N GLY A 155 -18.36 -19.48 -3.39
CA GLY A 155 -19.37 -19.20 -4.42
C GLY A 155 -19.19 -17.87 -5.16
N GLY A 156 -17.95 -17.34 -5.23
CA GLY A 156 -17.64 -16.14 -6.03
C GLY A 156 -18.04 -14.79 -5.38
N ASN A 157 -18.47 -14.81 -4.14
CA ASN A 157 -18.93 -13.59 -3.48
C ASN A 157 -17.74 -12.86 -2.81
N THR A 158 -17.54 -11.59 -3.16
CA THR A 158 -16.46 -10.73 -2.66
C THR A 158 -16.93 -9.60 -1.77
N LYS A 159 -18.22 -9.59 -1.37
CA LYS A 159 -18.77 -8.57 -0.49
C LYS A 159 -18.24 -8.67 0.92
N MET A 160 -18.04 -7.54 1.60
CA MET A 160 -17.54 -7.52 2.97
C MET A 160 -18.46 -8.27 3.94
N ASN A 161 -19.77 -8.20 3.74
CA ASN A 161 -20.73 -8.89 4.61
C ASN A 161 -20.61 -10.42 4.58
N CYS A 162 -19.98 -11.00 3.54
CA CYS A 162 -19.72 -12.45 3.51
C CYS A 162 -18.71 -12.88 4.57
N TYR A 163 -17.91 -11.95 5.08
CA TYR A 163 -16.92 -12.20 6.13
C TYR A 163 -17.51 -12.05 7.54
N ASP A 164 -18.83 -11.77 7.67
CA ASP A 164 -19.47 -11.72 8.98
C ASP A 164 -19.41 -13.11 9.62
N GLY A 165 -18.92 -13.19 10.87
CA GLY A 165 -18.73 -14.44 11.60
C GLY A 165 -17.65 -15.37 11.04
N PHE A 166 -16.76 -14.91 10.16
CA PHE A 166 -15.75 -15.75 9.51
C PHE A 166 -14.80 -16.45 10.50
N TYR A 167 -14.58 -15.86 11.68
CA TYR A 167 -13.77 -16.46 12.73
C TYR A 167 -14.39 -17.76 13.27
N GLU A 168 -15.70 -17.88 13.36
CA GLU A 168 -16.38 -19.06 13.91
C GLU A 168 -16.13 -20.31 13.05
N THR A 169 -16.08 -20.14 11.72
CA THR A 169 -15.88 -21.26 10.78
C THR A 169 -14.43 -21.45 10.35
N ASN A 170 -13.67 -20.36 10.24
CA ASN A 170 -12.30 -20.35 9.72
C ASN A 170 -11.33 -19.55 10.60
N PRO A 171 -11.10 -19.95 11.89
CA PRO A 171 -10.34 -19.13 12.85
C PRO A 171 -8.91 -18.85 12.40
N LYS A 172 -8.23 -19.82 11.77
CA LYS A 172 -6.85 -19.64 11.29
C LYS A 172 -6.73 -18.61 10.17
N LEU A 173 -7.64 -18.65 9.19
CA LEU A 173 -7.63 -17.68 8.07
C LEU A 173 -8.00 -16.28 8.57
N SER A 174 -8.98 -16.17 9.48
CA SER A 174 -9.35 -14.90 10.09
C SER A 174 -8.20 -14.28 10.88
N PHE A 175 -7.47 -15.09 11.66
CA PHE A 175 -6.30 -14.62 12.39
C PHE A 175 -5.18 -14.10 11.47
N LEU A 176 -4.84 -14.87 10.40
CA LEU A 176 -3.82 -14.46 9.45
C LEU A 176 -4.22 -13.19 8.68
N MET A 177 -5.51 -13.06 8.32
CA MET A 177 -6.04 -11.85 7.70
C MET A 177 -5.93 -10.65 8.65
N THR A 178 -6.24 -10.83 9.93
CA THR A 178 -6.13 -9.78 10.94
C THR A 178 -4.69 -9.30 11.10
N LEU A 179 -3.71 -10.21 11.16
CA LEU A 179 -2.29 -9.85 11.23
C LEU A 179 -1.86 -9.02 10.02
N ALA A 180 -2.26 -9.42 8.82
CA ALA A 180 -1.95 -8.69 7.60
C ALA A 180 -2.63 -7.31 7.57
N LEU A 181 -3.89 -7.20 7.97
CA LEU A 181 -4.62 -5.92 8.06
C LEU A 181 -4.02 -4.98 9.11
N PHE A 182 -3.59 -5.51 10.26
CA PHE A 182 -2.92 -4.72 11.30
C PHE A 182 -1.56 -4.18 10.81
N SER A 183 -0.83 -4.99 10.05
CA SER A 183 0.39 -4.51 9.40
C SER A 183 0.09 -3.39 8.41
N LEU A 184 -0.89 -3.53 7.52
CA LEU A 184 -1.29 -2.48 6.58
C LEU A 184 -1.78 -1.20 7.28
N ALA A 185 -2.48 -1.36 8.40
CA ALA A 185 -2.91 -0.23 9.24
C ALA A 185 -1.72 0.50 9.88
N GLY A 186 -0.64 -0.21 10.19
CA GLY A 186 0.53 0.33 10.88
C GLY A 186 0.41 0.27 12.39
N ILE A 187 -0.23 -0.79 12.92
CA ILE A 187 -0.35 -1.00 14.37
C ILE A 187 0.93 -1.65 14.90
N PRO A 188 1.53 -1.16 16.01
CA PRO A 188 2.60 -1.90 16.69
C PRO A 188 2.11 -3.26 17.19
N PRO A 189 2.91 -4.31 17.19
CA PRO A 189 4.34 -4.42 16.86
C PRO A 189 4.63 -4.85 15.42
N PHE A 190 3.66 -4.76 14.51
CA PHE A 190 3.82 -5.26 13.14
C PHE A 190 4.70 -4.37 12.26
N ALA A 191 5.29 -4.98 11.24
CA ALA A 191 6.23 -4.33 10.32
C ALA A 191 5.69 -3.04 9.66
N GLY A 192 4.38 -2.96 9.43
CA GLY A 192 3.76 -1.79 8.81
C GLY A 192 3.86 -0.49 9.60
N MET A 193 4.02 -0.54 10.92
CA MET A 193 4.31 0.64 11.73
C MET A 193 5.70 1.19 11.41
N PHE A 194 6.69 0.33 11.36
CA PHE A 194 8.07 0.73 11.09
C PHE A 194 8.25 1.28 9.69
N CYS A 195 7.61 0.68 8.67
CA CYS A 195 7.72 1.20 7.31
C CYS A 195 7.11 2.60 7.17
N LYS A 196 5.97 2.88 7.79
CA LYS A 196 5.40 4.24 7.83
C LYS A 196 6.30 5.21 8.57
N PHE A 197 6.86 4.79 9.71
CA PHE A 197 7.79 5.61 10.49
C PHE A 197 9.02 6.02 9.68
N PHE A 198 9.68 5.08 9.02
CA PHE A 198 10.88 5.38 8.23
C PHE A 198 10.58 6.28 7.03
N VAL A 199 9.44 6.10 6.37
CA VAL A 199 9.02 6.97 5.26
C VAL A 199 8.72 8.39 5.74
N PHE A 200 8.07 8.56 6.89
CA PHE A 200 7.85 9.87 7.49
C PHE A 200 9.16 10.55 7.89
N MET A 201 10.09 9.80 8.46
CA MET A 201 11.42 10.31 8.80
C MET A 201 12.21 10.72 7.55
N ALA A 202 12.14 9.92 6.48
CA ALA A 202 12.80 10.24 5.21
C ALA A 202 12.25 11.52 4.59
N ALA A 203 10.93 11.68 4.57
CA ALA A 203 10.27 12.89 4.05
C ALA A 203 10.58 14.13 4.90
N ALA A 204 10.63 13.99 6.23
CA ALA A 204 10.92 15.08 7.15
C ALA A 204 12.39 15.54 7.09
N LYS A 205 13.33 14.67 6.71
CA LYS A 205 14.77 14.97 6.68
C LYS A 205 15.14 16.12 5.73
N GLY A 206 14.31 16.38 4.71
CA GLY A 206 14.49 17.52 3.80
C GLY A 206 14.35 18.90 4.46
N GLY A 207 13.79 18.98 5.67
CA GLY A 207 13.71 20.22 6.47
C GLY A 207 12.76 21.30 5.93
N SER A 208 12.06 21.07 4.83
CA SER A 208 11.10 21.99 4.25
C SER A 208 9.83 22.06 5.09
N THR A 209 9.31 23.28 5.31
CA THR A 209 8.02 23.49 6.00
C THR A 209 6.88 22.74 5.30
N LEU A 210 6.90 22.68 3.97
CA LEU A 210 5.91 21.95 3.20
C LEU A 210 6.03 20.43 3.41
N ALA A 211 7.25 19.90 3.49
CA ALA A 211 7.47 18.48 3.80
C ALA A 211 6.88 18.12 5.17
N TYR A 212 7.11 18.94 6.19
CA TYR A 212 6.50 18.73 7.50
C TYR A 212 4.97 18.80 7.46
N ALA A 213 4.39 19.74 6.71
CA ALA A 213 2.94 19.84 6.54
C ALA A 213 2.36 18.59 5.86
N VAL A 214 3.01 18.09 4.81
CA VAL A 214 2.60 16.86 4.11
C VAL A 214 2.70 15.63 5.02
N VAL A 215 3.79 15.49 5.79
CA VAL A 215 3.94 14.43 6.78
C VAL A 215 2.86 14.51 7.85
N PHE A 216 2.52 15.71 8.34
CA PHE A 216 1.45 15.89 9.31
C PHE A 216 0.09 15.48 8.75
N ILE A 217 -0.25 15.88 7.52
CA ILE A 217 -1.48 15.46 6.84
C ILE A 217 -1.49 13.95 6.63
N ALA A 218 -0.35 13.34 6.26
CA ALA A 218 -0.23 11.91 6.11
C ALA A 218 -0.46 11.17 7.44
N LEU A 219 0.07 11.69 8.56
CA LEU A 219 -0.19 11.16 9.90
C LEU A 219 -1.67 11.21 10.25
N LEU A 220 -2.34 12.34 10.03
CA LEU A 220 -3.80 12.45 10.25
C LEU A 220 -4.57 11.43 9.41
N ASN A 221 -4.15 11.17 8.19
CA ASN A 221 -4.76 10.19 7.30
C ASN A 221 -4.51 8.72 7.72
N THR A 222 -3.60 8.45 8.66
CA THR A 222 -3.47 7.10 9.23
C THR A 222 -4.68 6.70 10.07
N VAL A 223 -5.38 7.66 10.68
CA VAL A 223 -6.56 7.39 11.51
C VAL A 223 -7.73 6.82 10.71
N PRO A 224 -8.20 7.45 9.60
CA PRO A 224 -9.17 6.82 8.70
C PRO A 224 -8.71 5.46 8.18
N SER A 225 -7.41 5.31 7.88
CA SER A 225 -6.89 4.02 7.40
C SER A 225 -7.00 2.93 8.46
N LEU A 226 -6.70 3.22 9.70
CA LEU A 226 -6.90 2.31 10.82
C LEU A 226 -8.37 1.91 10.96
N TYR A 227 -9.27 2.88 10.93
CA TYR A 227 -10.70 2.64 11.10
C TYR A 227 -11.25 1.65 10.06
N TYR A 228 -10.93 1.81 8.77
CA TYR A 228 -11.50 0.93 7.77
C TYR A 228 -10.89 -0.47 7.77
N TYR A 229 -9.63 -0.65 8.18
CA TYR A 229 -9.08 -2.00 8.39
C TYR A 229 -9.74 -2.69 9.59
N LEU A 230 -9.94 -1.97 10.70
CA LEU A 230 -10.64 -2.50 11.87
C LEU A 230 -12.10 -2.84 11.56
N LYS A 231 -12.75 -2.17 10.63
CA LYS A 231 -14.10 -2.50 10.17
C LYS A 231 -14.17 -3.92 9.61
N ILE A 232 -13.16 -4.37 8.85
CA ILE A 232 -13.09 -5.75 8.33
C ILE A 232 -12.87 -6.72 9.48
N VAL A 233 -11.97 -6.42 10.40
CA VAL A 233 -11.74 -7.25 11.60
C VAL A 233 -13.03 -7.37 12.41
N LYS A 234 -13.77 -6.28 12.58
CA LYS A 234 -15.09 -6.31 13.23
C LYS A 234 -16.06 -7.25 12.53
N CYS A 235 -16.14 -7.23 11.20
CA CYS A 235 -16.98 -8.18 10.45
C CYS A 235 -16.60 -9.63 10.76
N MET A 236 -15.31 -9.95 10.80
CA MET A 236 -14.85 -11.32 11.00
C MET A 236 -15.10 -11.86 12.43
N TYR A 237 -15.00 -11.00 13.46
CA TYR A 237 -14.98 -11.45 14.85
C TYR A 237 -16.24 -11.09 15.66
N ILE A 238 -16.91 -9.99 15.31
CA ILE A 238 -17.98 -9.43 16.16
C ILE A 238 -19.35 -9.59 15.50
N ASN A 239 -19.43 -9.39 14.20
CA ASN A 239 -20.71 -9.50 13.50
C ASN A 239 -21.15 -10.97 13.47
N LYS A 240 -22.46 -11.19 13.70
CA LYS A 240 -23.08 -12.51 13.57
C LYS A 240 -23.80 -12.61 12.24
N THR A 241 -23.88 -13.82 11.71
CA THR A 241 -24.60 -14.11 10.47
C THR A 241 -25.35 -15.43 10.60
N ASP A 242 -26.55 -15.50 10.02
CA ASP A 242 -27.33 -16.75 9.95
C ASP A 242 -26.82 -17.68 8.84
N GLN A 243 -25.97 -17.17 7.94
CA GLN A 243 -25.39 -17.91 6.82
C GLN A 243 -23.87 -17.81 6.82
N PRO A 244 -23.17 -18.49 7.78
CA PRO A 244 -21.73 -18.45 7.85
C PRO A 244 -21.09 -19.14 6.64
N LEU A 245 -19.93 -18.62 6.21
CA LEU A 245 -19.14 -19.27 5.19
C LEU A 245 -18.73 -20.69 5.63
N PRO A 246 -18.68 -21.67 4.72
CA PRO A 246 -18.24 -23.02 5.04
C PRO A 246 -16.78 -23.04 5.50
N THR A 247 -16.40 -24.09 6.24
CA THR A 247 -15.02 -24.30 6.62
C THR A 247 -14.17 -24.65 5.41
N PHE A 248 -13.11 -23.89 5.17
CA PHE A 248 -12.22 -24.09 4.00
C PHE A 248 -11.00 -24.94 4.38
N LYS A 249 -10.73 -25.98 3.60
CA LYS A 249 -9.45 -26.69 3.65
C LYS A 249 -8.50 -26.03 2.65
N SER A 250 -7.49 -25.33 3.12
CA SER A 250 -6.48 -24.71 2.26
C SER A 250 -5.56 -25.76 1.64
N ASP A 251 -5.21 -25.60 0.36
CA ASP A 251 -4.23 -26.41 -0.33
C ASP A 251 -2.82 -26.18 0.23
N CYS A 252 -1.91 -27.11 -0.01
CA CYS A 252 -0.52 -27.01 0.46
C CYS A 252 0.15 -25.70 -0.01
N ASN A 253 -0.03 -25.35 -1.27
CA ASN A 253 0.53 -24.13 -1.86
C ASN A 253 -0.01 -22.86 -1.21
N THR A 254 -1.31 -22.82 -0.93
CA THR A 254 -1.96 -21.70 -0.22
C THR A 254 -1.44 -21.55 1.21
N ARG A 255 -1.24 -22.69 1.90
CA ARG A 255 -0.67 -22.67 3.27
C ARG A 255 0.77 -22.18 3.26
N LEU A 256 1.58 -22.62 2.31
CA LEU A 256 2.96 -22.17 2.16
C LEU A 256 3.01 -20.67 1.87
N ALA A 257 2.20 -20.18 0.93
CA ALA A 257 2.13 -18.75 0.61
C ALA A 257 1.73 -17.92 1.83
N LEU A 258 0.69 -18.32 2.57
CA LEU A 258 0.26 -17.63 3.79
C LEU A 258 1.33 -17.68 4.89
N ALA A 259 2.01 -18.83 5.06
CA ALA A 259 3.08 -18.96 6.05
C ALA A 259 4.26 -18.03 5.73
N LEU A 260 4.69 -17.97 4.47
CA LEU A 260 5.75 -17.07 4.02
C LEU A 260 5.37 -15.59 4.20
N CYS A 261 4.16 -15.21 3.79
CA CYS A 261 3.67 -13.84 3.94
C CYS A 261 3.56 -13.43 5.42
N THR A 262 3.03 -14.31 6.27
CA THR A 262 2.87 -14.03 7.70
C THR A 262 4.23 -13.98 8.40
N ALA A 263 5.14 -14.90 8.08
CA ALA A 263 6.52 -14.86 8.56
C ALA A 263 7.20 -13.55 8.16
N GLY A 264 7.01 -13.09 6.91
CA GLY A 264 7.52 -11.80 6.45
C GLY A 264 6.98 -10.63 7.27
N VAL A 265 5.67 -10.57 7.50
CA VAL A 265 5.05 -9.49 8.31
C VAL A 265 5.59 -9.46 9.73
N LEU A 266 5.83 -10.61 10.35
CA LEU A 266 6.34 -10.70 11.73
C LEU A 266 7.86 -10.44 11.80
N LEU A 267 8.63 -11.12 10.93
CA LEU A 267 10.10 -11.02 10.94
C LEU A 267 10.57 -9.59 10.62
N PHE A 268 9.99 -8.96 9.60
CA PHE A 268 10.35 -7.59 9.24
C PHE A 268 9.92 -6.56 10.30
N GLY A 269 8.93 -6.88 11.13
CA GLY A 269 8.55 -6.03 12.26
C GLY A 269 9.46 -6.15 13.47
N VAL A 270 10.01 -7.34 13.73
CA VAL A 270 10.87 -7.59 14.90
C VAL A 270 12.36 -7.35 14.58
N CYS A 271 12.80 -7.70 13.36
CA CYS A 271 14.19 -7.58 12.95
C CYS A 271 14.50 -6.23 12.29
N SER A 272 14.85 -5.22 13.09
CA SER A 272 15.28 -3.90 12.58
C SER A 272 16.56 -3.94 11.73
N CYS A 273 17.39 -4.96 11.88
CA CYS A 273 18.62 -5.16 11.10
C CYS A 273 18.40 -5.22 9.58
N ILE A 274 17.20 -5.58 9.14
CA ILE A 274 16.85 -5.58 7.71
C ILE A 274 16.83 -4.16 7.15
N TYR A 275 16.31 -3.19 7.89
CA TYR A 275 16.38 -1.79 7.48
C TYR A 275 17.81 -1.28 7.39
N ASP A 276 18.66 -1.61 8.35
CA ASP A 276 20.07 -1.22 8.35
C ASP A 276 20.82 -1.81 7.14
N TRP A 277 20.55 -3.07 6.83
CA TRP A 277 21.10 -3.70 5.62
C TRP A 277 20.64 -3.02 4.32
N LEU A 278 19.37 -2.66 4.24
CA LEU A 278 18.83 -1.90 3.09
C LEU A 278 19.40 -0.47 3.04
N ALA A 279 19.64 0.15 4.18
CA ALA A 279 20.25 1.46 4.28
C ALA A 279 21.68 1.46 3.76
N GLN A 280 22.47 0.46 4.14
CA GLN A 280 23.81 0.25 3.58
C GLN A 280 23.78 0.00 2.07
N ALA A 281 22.85 -0.81 1.58
CA ALA A 281 22.68 -1.04 0.15
C ALA A 281 22.25 0.22 -0.62
N ALA A 282 21.55 1.15 0.04
CA ALA A 282 21.17 2.45 -0.51
C ALA A 282 22.29 3.50 -0.50
N GLY A 283 23.43 3.19 0.13
CA GLY A 283 24.58 4.09 0.22
C GLY A 283 24.52 5.05 1.42
N MET A 284 23.86 4.63 2.51
CA MET A 284 23.88 5.34 3.80
C MET A 284 25.06 4.93 4.64
#